data_cbd72913981048314f35fceb47919efd
#
_entry.id   cbd72913981048314f35fceb47919efd
#
_cell.length_a   1.000
_cell.length_b   1.000
_cell.length_c   1.000
_cell.angle_alpha   90.00
_cell.angle_beta   90.00
_cell.angle_gamma   90.00
#
_symmetry.space_group_name_H-M   'P 1'
#
loop_
_entity.id
_entity.type
_entity.pdbx_description
1 polymer ?
#
loop_
_entity_poly.entity_id
_entity_poly.type
_entity_poly.pdbx_seq_one_letter_code
_entity_poly.pdbx_strand_id
1 'polypeptide(L)'
;MKSKLLILLLLLVSSFGWAQNTRFWDGIEDFDGPTDENPVLASQLDFYFDKLVAPLPDSITLEIDRLVERTSYNPDLRDFILWHLLEKYRHPEYMSQDLVFVYLYDRYFSQLEIKDLNNTNLSLIQEKAERLRRLALLNTSPNFMLNDTLDLQSVESEFTVLFFYDHDCDVCQQERQDLDSVVEQHPEIKVLAIDMNTDDARVDALYDLYDIETTPLIYVLDSEKRIIAKKIQAKHIPLIIN
;
A
#
# COMPACT_ATOMS: atom_id res chain seq x y z
N MET A 1 5.23 -35.21 27.14
CA MET A 1 4.30 -35.68 26.11
C MET A 1 3.31 -34.60 25.62
N LYS A 2 2.80 -33.72 26.47
CA LYS A 2 1.81 -32.69 26.06
C LYS A 2 2.38 -31.63 25.09
N SER A 3 3.67 -31.28 25.17
CA SER A 3 4.30 -30.26 24.30
C SER A 3 4.47 -30.72 22.84
N LYS A 4 4.79 -32.01 22.62
CA LYS A 4 4.96 -32.57 21.26
C LYS A 4 3.62 -32.71 20.52
N LEU A 5 2.53 -32.94 21.27
CA LEU A 5 1.18 -33.02 20.68
C LEU A 5 0.68 -31.65 20.22
N LEU A 6 1.02 -30.58 20.94
CA LEU A 6 0.64 -29.21 20.58
C LEU A 6 1.35 -28.71 19.30
N ILE A 7 2.64 -29.05 19.15
CA ILE A 7 3.42 -28.70 17.93
C ILE A 7 2.89 -29.47 16.72
N LEU A 8 2.50 -30.75 16.90
CA LEU A 8 1.92 -31.54 15.81
C LEU A 8 0.54 -31.01 15.38
N LEU A 9 -0.26 -30.50 16.33
CA LEU A 9 -1.57 -29.90 16.04
C LEU A 9 -1.42 -28.56 15.29
N LEU A 10 -0.44 -27.72 15.65
CA LEU A 10 -0.11 -26.48 14.96
C LEU A 10 0.39 -26.71 13.52
N LEU A 11 1.18 -27.77 13.30
CA LEU A 11 1.65 -28.14 11.97
C LEU A 11 0.51 -28.69 11.09
N LEU A 12 -0.48 -29.37 11.67
CA LEU A 12 -1.66 -29.87 10.94
C LEU A 12 -2.62 -28.72 10.56
N VAL A 13 -2.77 -27.69 11.40
CA VAL A 13 -3.62 -26.54 11.10
C VAL A 13 -3.00 -25.68 9.98
N SER A 14 -1.66 -25.52 9.98
CA SER A 14 -0.97 -24.79 8.90
C SER A 14 -1.06 -25.51 7.55
N SER A 15 -0.95 -26.86 7.56
CA SER A 15 -1.07 -27.65 6.32
C SER A 15 -2.50 -27.70 5.75
N PHE A 16 -3.53 -27.55 6.59
CA PHE A 16 -4.92 -27.54 6.14
C PHE A 16 -5.30 -26.21 5.45
N GLY A 17 -4.79 -25.08 5.93
CA GLY A 17 -4.98 -23.77 5.28
C GLY A 17 -4.34 -23.70 3.89
N TRP A 18 -3.14 -24.26 3.75
CA TRP A 18 -2.43 -24.31 2.47
C TRP A 18 -3.13 -25.18 1.41
N ALA A 19 -3.72 -26.29 1.83
CA ALA A 19 -4.41 -27.18 0.92
C ALA A 19 -5.75 -26.64 0.37
N GLN A 20 -6.40 -25.72 1.10
CA GLN A 20 -7.61 -25.05 0.62
C GLN A 20 -7.29 -23.94 -0.41
N ASN A 21 -6.21 -23.20 -0.22
CA ASN A 21 -5.80 -22.14 -1.14
C ASN A 21 -5.38 -22.70 -2.51
N THR A 22 -4.69 -23.85 -2.55
CA THR A 22 -4.26 -24.46 -3.83
C THR A 22 -5.39 -24.93 -4.71
N ARG A 23 -6.60 -25.16 -4.16
CA ARG A 23 -7.77 -25.63 -4.91
C ARG A 23 -8.73 -24.52 -5.33
N PHE A 24 -8.57 -23.31 -4.81
CA PHE A 24 -9.50 -22.22 -5.14
C PHE A 24 -9.51 -21.92 -6.64
N TRP A 25 -8.37 -22.03 -7.28
CA TRP A 25 -8.17 -21.79 -8.71
C TRP A 25 -8.18 -23.07 -9.55
N ASP A 26 -8.67 -24.23 -9.02
CA ASP A 26 -8.80 -25.44 -9.81
C ASP A 26 -9.77 -25.19 -10.97
N GLY A 27 -9.33 -25.48 -12.19
CA GLY A 27 -10.09 -25.23 -13.41
C GLY A 27 -9.90 -23.84 -14.02
N ILE A 28 -9.08 -22.94 -13.43
CA ILE A 28 -8.74 -21.68 -14.05
C ILE A 28 -7.99 -21.89 -15.38
N GLU A 29 -7.28 -22.99 -15.48
CA GLU A 29 -6.57 -23.41 -16.69
C GLU A 29 -7.50 -23.66 -17.88
N ASP A 30 -8.77 -24.02 -17.63
CA ASP A 30 -9.80 -24.30 -18.65
C ASP A 30 -10.73 -23.10 -18.86
N PHE A 31 -10.38 -21.92 -18.32
CA PHE A 31 -11.20 -20.73 -18.46
C PHE A 31 -11.27 -20.28 -19.94
N ASP A 32 -12.48 -20.27 -20.52
CA ASP A 32 -12.78 -19.89 -21.90
C ASP A 32 -13.74 -18.68 -21.99
N GLY A 33 -14.08 -18.09 -20.84
CA GLY A 33 -14.99 -16.95 -20.76
C GLY A 33 -14.36 -15.64 -21.25
N PRO A 34 -15.20 -14.61 -21.47
CA PRO A 34 -14.71 -13.28 -21.78
C PRO A 34 -13.88 -12.74 -20.62
N THR A 35 -12.74 -12.12 -20.93
CA THR A 35 -11.86 -11.48 -19.93
C THR A 35 -12.15 -9.99 -19.78
N ASP A 36 -12.61 -9.35 -20.86
CA ASP A 36 -12.94 -7.93 -20.83
C ASP A 36 -14.15 -7.69 -19.89
N GLU A 37 -13.96 -6.85 -18.87
CA GLU A 37 -14.99 -6.46 -17.88
C GLU A 37 -15.71 -7.66 -17.22
N ASN A 38 -14.98 -8.71 -16.80
CA ASN A 38 -15.57 -9.87 -16.14
C ASN A 38 -15.76 -9.64 -14.61
N PRO A 39 -16.96 -9.23 -14.14
CA PRO A 39 -17.19 -8.90 -12.74
C PRO A 39 -17.16 -10.14 -11.83
N VAL A 40 -17.42 -11.33 -12.36
CA VAL A 40 -17.37 -12.57 -11.57
C VAL A 40 -15.93 -12.91 -11.24
N LEU A 41 -15.05 -12.89 -12.24
CA LEU A 41 -13.62 -13.14 -12.04
C LEU A 41 -12.99 -12.06 -11.16
N ALA A 42 -13.33 -10.79 -11.37
CA ALA A 42 -12.89 -9.68 -10.49
C ALA A 42 -13.27 -9.95 -9.03
N SER A 43 -14.54 -10.30 -8.77
CA SER A 43 -15.01 -10.59 -7.41
C SER A 43 -14.33 -11.83 -6.79
N GLN A 44 -13.99 -12.82 -7.60
CA GLN A 44 -13.24 -14.00 -7.13
C GLN A 44 -11.80 -13.63 -6.76
N LEU A 45 -11.13 -12.78 -7.55
CA LEU A 45 -9.80 -12.25 -7.25
C LEU A 45 -9.82 -11.47 -5.94
N ASP A 46 -10.78 -10.56 -5.77
CA ASP A 46 -10.91 -9.78 -4.55
C ASP A 46 -11.15 -10.67 -3.33
N PHE A 47 -12.10 -11.61 -3.43
CA PHE A 47 -12.36 -12.55 -2.34
C PHE A 47 -11.11 -13.37 -1.98
N TYR A 48 -10.38 -13.87 -2.98
CA TYR A 48 -9.20 -14.69 -2.76
C TYR A 48 -8.11 -13.89 -2.01
N PHE A 49 -7.74 -12.73 -2.54
CA PHE A 49 -6.65 -11.93 -1.97
C PHE A 49 -7.02 -11.24 -0.66
N ASP A 50 -8.30 -10.93 -0.42
CA ASP A 50 -8.74 -10.28 0.82
C ASP A 50 -9.05 -11.27 1.94
N LYS A 51 -9.46 -12.51 1.63
CA LYS A 51 -10.00 -13.44 2.62
C LYS A 51 -9.19 -14.72 2.79
N LEU A 52 -8.45 -15.14 1.78
CA LEU A 52 -7.75 -16.43 1.78
C LEU A 52 -6.23 -16.29 1.79
N VAL A 53 -5.69 -15.17 1.34
CA VAL A 53 -4.25 -14.88 1.37
C VAL A 53 -3.92 -14.06 2.61
N ALA A 54 -2.81 -14.39 3.29
CA ALA A 54 -2.34 -13.55 4.39
C ALA A 54 -2.02 -12.14 3.89
N PRO A 55 -2.42 -11.07 4.62
CA PRO A 55 -2.28 -9.69 4.15
C PRO A 55 -0.85 -9.15 4.25
N LEU A 56 0.13 -10.00 3.96
CA LEU A 56 1.56 -9.68 3.94
C LEU A 56 2.05 -9.62 2.49
N PRO A 57 2.85 -8.63 2.11
CA PRO A 57 3.36 -8.48 0.74
C PRO A 57 3.96 -9.76 0.16
N ASP A 58 4.81 -10.46 0.91
CA ASP A 58 5.46 -11.71 0.45
C ASP A 58 4.45 -12.84 0.18
N SER A 59 3.40 -12.94 0.99
CA SER A 59 2.36 -13.94 0.79
C SER A 59 1.52 -13.63 -0.45
N ILE A 60 1.20 -12.36 -0.62
CA ILE A 60 0.41 -11.87 -1.76
C ILE A 60 1.19 -12.06 -3.06
N THR A 61 2.45 -11.65 -3.12
CA THR A 61 3.28 -11.76 -4.33
C THR A 61 3.52 -13.20 -4.73
N LEU A 62 3.71 -14.10 -3.75
CA LEU A 62 3.82 -15.54 -4.01
C LEU A 62 2.56 -16.11 -4.68
N GLU A 63 1.37 -15.71 -4.21
CA GLU A 63 0.10 -16.17 -4.78
C GLU A 63 -0.17 -15.53 -6.16
N ILE A 64 0.27 -14.29 -6.38
CA ILE A 64 0.26 -13.65 -7.70
C ILE A 64 1.09 -14.47 -8.69
N ASP A 65 2.33 -14.82 -8.32
CA ASP A 65 3.22 -15.61 -9.20
C ASP A 65 2.58 -16.95 -9.59
N ARG A 66 2.00 -17.65 -8.61
CA ARG A 66 1.32 -18.93 -8.84
C ARG A 66 0.13 -18.81 -9.80
N LEU A 67 -0.67 -17.75 -9.62
CA LEU A 67 -1.83 -17.51 -10.45
C LEU A 67 -1.43 -17.13 -11.87
N VAL A 68 -0.43 -16.27 -12.03
CA VAL A 68 0.11 -15.87 -13.33
C VAL A 68 0.74 -17.07 -14.06
N GLU A 69 1.46 -17.94 -13.35
CA GLU A 69 2.01 -19.18 -13.94
C GLU A 69 0.90 -20.10 -14.44
N ARG A 70 -0.17 -20.30 -13.66
CA ARG A 70 -1.32 -21.14 -14.04
C ARG A 70 -2.11 -20.59 -15.22
N THR A 71 -2.10 -19.28 -15.45
CA THR A 71 -2.81 -18.62 -16.54
C THR A 71 -1.92 -18.24 -17.72
N SER A 72 -0.65 -18.67 -17.72
CA SER A 72 0.34 -18.31 -18.76
C SER A 72 -0.02 -18.79 -20.16
N TYR A 73 -0.85 -19.82 -20.31
CA TYR A 73 -1.36 -20.34 -21.59
C TYR A 73 -2.43 -19.43 -22.24
N ASN A 74 -3.08 -18.55 -21.47
CA ASN A 74 -4.10 -17.60 -21.91
C ASN A 74 -3.66 -16.16 -21.59
N PRO A 75 -3.00 -15.46 -22.53
CA PRO A 75 -2.50 -14.11 -22.31
C PRO A 75 -3.60 -13.09 -21.94
N ASP A 76 -4.80 -13.19 -22.51
CA ASP A 76 -5.90 -12.27 -22.19
C ASP A 76 -6.35 -12.44 -20.73
N LEU A 77 -6.43 -13.68 -20.23
CA LEU A 77 -6.78 -13.96 -18.83
C LEU A 77 -5.68 -13.50 -17.89
N ARG A 78 -4.41 -13.78 -18.21
CA ARG A 78 -3.25 -13.32 -17.45
C ARG A 78 -3.25 -11.79 -17.33
N ASP A 79 -3.44 -11.09 -18.43
CA ASP A 79 -3.37 -9.65 -18.49
C ASP A 79 -4.53 -9.00 -17.73
N PHE A 80 -5.75 -9.57 -17.82
CA PHE A 80 -6.87 -9.16 -16.96
C PHE A 80 -6.55 -9.26 -15.48
N ILE A 81 -5.98 -10.40 -15.04
CA ILE A 81 -5.58 -10.63 -13.65
C ILE A 81 -4.54 -9.59 -13.21
N LEU A 82 -3.51 -9.38 -14.03
CA LEU A 82 -2.46 -8.41 -13.72
C LEU A 82 -2.98 -6.99 -13.60
N TRP A 83 -3.86 -6.54 -14.51
CA TRP A 83 -4.48 -5.22 -14.43
C TRP A 83 -5.39 -5.07 -13.21
N HIS A 84 -6.21 -6.08 -12.91
CA HIS A 84 -7.09 -6.06 -11.74
C HIS A 84 -6.29 -5.95 -10.45
N LEU A 85 -5.22 -6.74 -10.30
CA LEU A 85 -4.38 -6.71 -9.10
C LEU A 85 -3.53 -5.44 -9.01
N LEU A 86 -3.05 -4.89 -10.14
CA LEU A 86 -2.35 -3.61 -10.13
C LEU A 86 -3.27 -2.50 -9.61
N GLU A 87 -4.52 -2.44 -10.07
CA GLU A 87 -5.49 -1.45 -9.62
C GLU A 87 -5.89 -1.66 -8.16
N LYS A 88 -6.11 -2.90 -7.72
CA LYS A 88 -6.37 -3.25 -6.33
C LYS A 88 -5.27 -2.73 -5.40
N TYR A 89 -4.01 -2.96 -5.73
CA TYR A 89 -2.87 -2.55 -4.90
C TYR A 89 -2.37 -1.12 -5.19
N ARG A 90 -3.03 -0.38 -6.06
CA ARG A 90 -2.87 1.07 -6.19
C ARG A 90 -3.34 1.79 -4.92
N HIS A 91 -4.44 1.29 -4.28
CA HIS A 91 -5.05 1.82 -3.06
C HIS A 91 -5.22 0.70 -2.01
N PRO A 92 -4.13 0.17 -1.47
CA PRO A 92 -4.18 -1.00 -0.60
C PRO A 92 -4.83 -0.69 0.76
N GLU A 93 -5.46 -1.71 1.36
CA GLU A 93 -6.07 -1.62 2.69
C GLU A 93 -5.03 -1.45 3.80
N TYR A 94 -3.87 -2.10 3.67
CA TYR A 94 -2.80 -2.05 4.67
C TYR A 94 -1.58 -1.31 4.14
N MET A 95 -0.95 -0.48 5.00
CA MET A 95 0.13 0.44 4.63
C MET A 95 1.39 -0.20 4.00
N SER A 96 1.60 -1.52 4.19
CA SER A 96 2.75 -2.22 3.59
C SER A 96 2.43 -2.86 2.23
N GLN A 97 1.15 -2.98 1.87
CA GLN A 97 0.73 -3.68 0.65
C GLN A 97 0.96 -2.86 -0.63
N ASP A 98 1.29 -1.58 -0.51
CA ASP A 98 1.75 -0.79 -1.66
C ASP A 98 3.04 -1.35 -2.30
N LEU A 99 3.83 -2.13 -1.56
CA LEU A 99 4.96 -2.88 -2.12
C LEU A 99 4.52 -3.99 -3.10
N VAL A 100 3.27 -4.44 -3.04
CA VAL A 100 2.71 -5.36 -4.05
C VAL A 100 2.55 -4.66 -5.40
N PHE A 101 2.14 -3.38 -5.41
CA PHE A 101 2.11 -2.57 -6.63
C PHE A 101 3.53 -2.45 -7.25
N VAL A 102 4.53 -2.18 -6.40
CA VAL A 102 5.93 -2.12 -6.82
C VAL A 102 6.38 -3.45 -7.42
N TYR A 103 6.04 -4.56 -6.76
CA TYR A 103 6.35 -5.91 -7.25
C TYR A 103 5.72 -6.21 -8.61
N LEU A 104 4.42 -5.89 -8.78
CA LEU A 104 3.71 -6.07 -10.04
C LEU A 104 4.38 -5.31 -11.18
N TYR A 105 4.76 -4.05 -10.93
CA TYR A 105 5.53 -3.28 -11.90
C TYR A 105 6.85 -3.95 -12.25
N ASP A 106 7.69 -4.23 -11.25
CA ASP A 106 9.05 -4.76 -11.46
C ASP A 106 9.04 -6.13 -12.15
N ARG A 107 8.09 -6.99 -11.77
CA ARG A 107 8.05 -8.38 -12.21
C ARG A 107 7.34 -8.57 -13.54
N TYR A 108 6.29 -7.79 -13.80
CA TYR A 108 5.38 -8.02 -14.91
C TYR A 108 5.30 -6.83 -15.86
N PHE A 109 4.84 -5.67 -15.41
CA PHE A 109 4.55 -4.54 -16.29
C PHE A 109 5.79 -3.97 -16.98
N SER A 110 6.97 -4.03 -16.35
CA SER A 110 8.23 -3.61 -16.94
C SER A 110 8.87 -4.64 -17.87
N GLN A 111 8.38 -5.90 -17.87
CA GLN A 111 9.06 -7.04 -18.53
C GLN A 111 8.21 -7.69 -19.61
N LEU A 112 6.90 -7.62 -19.55
CA LEU A 112 5.99 -8.33 -20.44
C LEU A 112 5.28 -7.39 -21.41
N GLU A 113 4.94 -7.92 -22.57
CA GLU A 113 3.90 -7.32 -23.40
C GLU A 113 2.55 -7.63 -22.76
N ILE A 114 1.86 -6.60 -22.28
CA ILE A 114 0.55 -6.68 -21.63
C ILE A 114 -0.45 -5.94 -22.51
N LYS A 115 -1.62 -6.52 -22.73
CA LYS A 115 -2.71 -5.92 -23.49
C LYS A 115 -3.07 -4.55 -22.90
N ASP A 116 -3.30 -3.58 -23.77
CA ASP A 116 -3.66 -2.19 -23.46
C ASP A 116 -2.60 -1.38 -22.71
N LEU A 117 -1.41 -1.95 -22.48
CA LEU A 117 -0.28 -1.23 -21.92
C LEU A 117 0.41 -0.41 -23.02
N ASN A 118 0.27 0.90 -22.95
CA ASN A 118 1.00 1.85 -23.80
C ASN A 118 2.11 2.57 -23.03
N ASN A 119 2.98 3.28 -23.73
CA ASN A 119 4.12 3.97 -23.11
C ASN A 119 3.70 4.99 -22.05
N THR A 120 2.57 5.70 -22.25
CA THR A 120 2.07 6.68 -21.28
C THR A 120 1.64 6.00 -19.98
N ASN A 121 0.85 4.94 -20.08
CA ASN A 121 0.41 4.16 -18.92
C ASN A 121 1.61 3.53 -18.21
N LEU A 122 2.56 2.98 -18.96
CA LEU A 122 3.77 2.40 -18.38
C LEU A 122 4.59 3.43 -17.60
N SER A 123 4.77 4.66 -18.15
CA SER A 123 5.47 5.73 -17.43
C SER A 123 4.78 6.10 -16.12
N LEU A 124 3.44 6.23 -16.11
CA LEU A 124 2.67 6.55 -14.90
C LEU A 124 2.77 5.44 -13.84
N ILE A 125 2.72 4.18 -14.27
CA ILE A 125 2.90 3.03 -13.37
C ILE A 125 4.32 3.03 -12.80
N GLN A 126 5.33 3.29 -13.63
CA GLN A 126 6.72 3.39 -13.20
C GLN A 126 6.93 4.50 -12.18
N GLU A 127 6.47 5.71 -12.46
CA GLU A 127 6.58 6.86 -11.55
C GLU A 127 5.96 6.57 -10.19
N LYS A 128 4.76 5.96 -10.19
CA LYS A 128 4.10 5.54 -8.95
C LYS A 128 4.90 4.46 -8.23
N ALA A 129 5.37 3.43 -8.92
CA ALA A 129 6.16 2.36 -8.31
C ALA A 129 7.46 2.90 -7.67
N GLU A 130 8.16 3.81 -8.34
CA GLU A 130 9.37 4.46 -7.83
C GLU A 130 9.07 5.34 -6.61
N ARG A 131 7.93 6.07 -6.61
CA ARG A 131 7.46 6.84 -5.46
C ARG A 131 7.16 5.95 -4.27
N LEU A 132 6.34 4.90 -4.45
CA LEU A 132 5.99 3.94 -3.40
C LEU A 132 7.21 3.23 -2.81
N ARG A 133 8.20 2.90 -3.64
CA ARG A 133 9.47 2.29 -3.20
C ARG A 133 10.24 3.22 -2.26
N ARG A 134 10.31 4.52 -2.58
CA ARG A 134 10.94 5.51 -1.69
C ARG A 134 10.19 5.67 -0.38
N LEU A 135 8.85 5.56 -0.42
CA LEU A 135 7.95 5.70 0.73
C LEU A 135 7.69 4.38 1.49
N ALA A 136 8.48 3.34 1.25
CA ALA A 136 8.37 2.08 1.99
C ALA A 136 8.62 2.30 3.49
N LEU A 137 7.97 1.50 4.33
CA LEU A 137 8.20 1.55 5.78
C LEU A 137 9.68 1.36 6.11
N LEU A 138 10.15 2.06 7.11
CA LEU A 138 11.53 2.14 7.60
C LEU A 138 12.51 2.86 6.65
N ASN A 139 12.10 3.29 5.47
CA ASN A 139 12.90 4.20 4.66
C ASN A 139 12.87 5.62 5.24
N THR A 140 13.95 6.36 5.04
CA THR A 140 13.99 7.79 5.37
C THR A 140 13.00 8.54 4.49
N SER A 141 12.15 9.34 5.12
CA SER A 141 11.16 10.18 4.44
C SER A 141 11.85 11.18 3.49
N PRO A 142 11.31 11.43 2.30
CA PRO A 142 11.81 12.49 1.43
C PRO A 142 11.89 13.82 2.17
N ASN A 143 13.01 14.54 2.00
CA ASN A 143 13.20 15.86 2.60
C ASN A 143 12.50 16.93 1.76
N PHE A 144 11.95 17.94 2.42
CA PHE A 144 11.38 19.12 1.77
C PHE A 144 11.47 20.35 2.70
N MET A 145 11.40 21.54 2.10
CA MET A 145 11.43 22.79 2.85
C MET A 145 10.06 23.10 3.45
N LEU A 146 10.02 23.28 4.77
CA LEU A 146 8.83 23.72 5.51
C LEU A 146 8.63 25.23 5.37
N ASN A 147 9.74 25.96 5.30
CA ASN A 147 9.81 27.40 5.05
C ASN A 147 11.20 27.73 4.46
N ASP A 148 11.53 29.02 4.33
CA ASP A 148 12.77 29.46 3.67
C ASP A 148 14.06 29.04 4.40
N THR A 149 13.97 28.56 5.65
CA THR A 149 15.14 28.27 6.50
C THR A 149 15.11 26.91 7.17
N LEU A 150 13.96 26.23 7.18
CA LEU A 150 13.75 24.96 7.89
C LEU A 150 13.26 23.89 6.92
N ASP A 151 13.93 22.77 6.90
CA ASP A 151 13.52 21.56 6.21
C ASP A 151 13.03 20.45 7.18
N LEU A 152 12.42 19.39 6.64
CA LEU A 152 11.92 18.27 7.44
C LEU A 152 13.02 17.60 8.26
N GLN A 153 14.22 17.42 7.71
CA GLN A 153 15.31 16.71 8.38
C GLN A 153 15.86 17.49 9.58
N SER A 154 15.72 18.83 9.56
CA SER A 154 16.15 19.72 10.65
C SER A 154 15.15 19.78 11.82
N VAL A 155 13.99 19.15 11.72
CA VAL A 155 12.96 19.15 12.77
C VAL A 155 13.36 18.19 13.89
N GLU A 156 13.66 18.71 15.06
CA GLU A 156 13.96 17.89 16.25
C GLU A 156 12.67 17.45 16.94
N SER A 157 12.44 16.13 17.03
CA SER A 157 11.32 15.50 17.72
C SER A 157 11.56 14.00 17.85
N GLU A 158 10.97 13.35 18.85
CA GLU A 158 10.98 11.90 18.96
C GLU A 158 10.13 11.28 17.83
N PHE A 159 8.94 11.84 17.64
CA PHE A 159 8.08 11.49 16.50
C PHE A 159 7.67 12.74 15.74
N THR A 160 7.62 12.64 14.41
CA THR A 160 7.07 13.69 13.53
C THR A 160 5.87 13.15 12.80
N VAL A 161 4.75 13.85 12.86
CA VAL A 161 3.56 13.56 12.06
C VAL A 161 3.47 14.56 10.91
N LEU A 162 3.54 14.06 9.68
CA LEU A 162 3.20 14.85 8.50
C LEU A 162 1.69 14.70 8.29
N PHE A 163 0.96 15.80 8.36
CA PHE A 163 -0.47 15.85 8.14
C PHE A 163 -0.77 16.70 6.90
N PHE A 164 -1.00 16.04 5.78
CA PHE A 164 -1.44 16.67 4.54
C PHE A 164 -2.95 16.81 4.56
N TYR A 165 -3.43 18.03 4.43
CA TYR A 165 -4.85 18.33 4.53
C TYR A 165 -5.28 19.39 3.52
N ASP A 166 -6.58 19.53 3.32
CA ASP A 166 -7.22 20.64 2.61
C ASP A 166 -8.07 21.40 3.62
N HIS A 167 -7.91 22.72 3.69
CA HIS A 167 -8.62 23.57 4.65
C HIS A 167 -10.13 23.62 4.40
N ASP A 168 -10.61 23.33 3.18
CA ASP A 168 -12.03 23.29 2.82
C ASP A 168 -12.69 21.90 3.00
N CYS A 169 -11.93 20.91 3.53
CA CYS A 169 -12.37 19.53 3.67
C CYS A 169 -12.87 19.24 5.10
N ASP A 170 -14.14 18.94 5.26
CA ASP A 170 -14.75 18.61 6.57
C ASP A 170 -14.10 17.40 7.25
N VAL A 171 -13.74 16.36 6.47
CA VAL A 171 -13.05 15.17 7.00
C VAL A 171 -11.66 15.53 7.52
N CYS A 172 -10.97 16.45 6.85
CA CYS A 172 -9.67 16.95 7.29
C CYS A 172 -9.77 17.73 8.62
N GLN A 173 -10.84 18.49 8.81
CA GLN A 173 -11.08 19.21 10.06
C GLN A 173 -11.33 18.24 11.22
N GLN A 174 -12.11 17.17 11.01
CA GLN A 174 -12.33 16.14 12.03
C GLN A 174 -11.00 15.41 12.35
N GLU A 175 -10.26 15.00 11.35
CA GLU A 175 -8.96 14.33 11.53
C GLU A 175 -7.96 15.22 12.28
N ARG A 176 -8.00 16.55 12.06
CA ARG A 176 -7.21 17.52 12.80
C ARG A 176 -7.56 17.56 14.28
N GLN A 177 -8.85 17.55 14.64
CA GLN A 177 -9.29 17.52 16.04
C GLN A 177 -8.84 16.23 16.74
N ASP A 178 -8.95 15.09 16.04
CA ASP A 178 -8.48 13.81 16.55
C ASP A 178 -6.96 13.85 16.78
N LEU A 179 -6.21 14.44 15.85
CA LEU A 179 -4.76 14.60 15.95
C LEU A 179 -4.36 15.53 17.11
N ASP A 180 -5.04 16.67 17.29
CA ASP A 180 -4.81 17.58 18.40
C ASP A 180 -5.03 16.86 19.75
N SER A 181 -6.08 16.01 19.85
CA SER A 181 -6.34 15.19 21.04
C SER A 181 -5.25 14.14 21.32
N VAL A 182 -4.65 13.58 20.28
CA VAL A 182 -3.52 12.65 20.39
C VAL A 182 -2.28 13.39 20.90
N VAL A 183 -1.97 14.57 20.35
CA VAL A 183 -0.81 15.37 20.73
C VAL A 183 -0.90 15.88 22.19
N GLU A 184 -2.10 16.20 22.68
CA GLU A 184 -2.28 16.56 24.10
C GLU A 184 -1.86 15.44 25.06
N GLN A 185 -1.95 14.17 24.64
CA GLN A 185 -1.60 12.99 25.42
C GLN A 185 -0.16 12.52 25.15
N HIS A 186 0.42 12.92 24.01
CA HIS A 186 1.72 12.51 23.49
C HIS A 186 2.57 13.73 23.11
N PRO A 187 3.13 14.46 24.10
CA PRO A 187 3.89 15.69 23.85
C PRO A 187 5.21 15.47 23.11
N GLU A 188 5.67 14.23 22.97
CA GLU A 188 6.81 13.80 22.15
C GLU A 188 6.55 13.90 20.65
N ILE A 189 5.29 14.05 20.24
CA ILE A 189 4.90 14.18 18.83
C ILE A 189 4.97 15.65 18.38
N LYS A 190 5.65 15.89 17.28
CA LYS A 190 5.57 17.16 16.54
C LYS A 190 4.75 17.01 15.27
N VAL A 191 3.67 17.76 15.15
CA VAL A 191 2.84 17.78 13.95
C VAL A 191 3.31 18.86 13.00
N LEU A 192 3.52 18.49 11.75
CA LEU A 192 3.73 19.37 10.61
C LEU A 192 2.48 19.28 9.73
N ALA A 193 1.59 20.25 9.90
CA ALA A 193 0.38 20.34 9.11
C ALA A 193 0.66 21.13 7.82
N ILE A 194 0.38 20.50 6.69
CA ILE A 194 0.67 21.00 5.35
C ILE A 194 -0.64 21.14 4.60
N ASP A 195 -1.04 22.38 4.33
CA ASP A 195 -2.24 22.67 3.54
C ASP A 195 -1.94 22.43 2.05
N MET A 196 -2.66 21.48 1.46
CA MET A 196 -2.49 21.12 0.05
C MET A 196 -3.33 21.98 -0.89
N ASN A 197 -4.25 22.80 -0.36
CA ASN A 197 -5.09 23.73 -1.12
C ASN A 197 -4.50 25.14 -1.04
N THR A 198 -3.33 25.33 -1.65
CA THR A 198 -2.60 26.61 -1.67
C THR A 198 -1.79 26.75 -2.96
N ASP A 199 -1.54 27.99 -3.39
CA ASP A 199 -0.71 28.33 -4.57
C ASP A 199 0.80 28.32 -4.28
N ASP A 200 1.26 27.66 -3.21
CA ASP A 200 2.70 27.57 -2.86
C ASP A 200 3.40 26.48 -3.70
N ALA A 201 4.32 26.88 -4.56
CA ALA A 201 5.10 25.93 -5.40
C ALA A 201 5.88 24.88 -4.60
N ARG A 202 6.15 25.09 -3.30
CA ARG A 202 6.75 24.09 -2.41
C ARG A 202 5.77 22.95 -2.15
N VAL A 203 4.47 23.26 -2.08
CA VAL A 203 3.40 22.27 -1.89
C VAL A 203 3.22 21.43 -3.16
N ASP A 204 3.29 22.07 -4.33
CA ASP A 204 3.22 21.34 -5.61
C ASP A 204 4.30 20.25 -5.71
N ALA A 205 5.52 20.55 -5.25
CA ALA A 205 6.61 19.56 -5.26
C ALA A 205 6.36 18.35 -4.36
N LEU A 206 5.45 18.43 -3.38
CA LEU A 206 5.13 17.33 -2.49
C LEU A 206 4.35 16.21 -3.17
N TYR A 207 3.59 16.51 -4.23
CA TYR A 207 2.91 15.49 -5.04
C TYR A 207 3.89 14.52 -5.74
N ASP A 208 5.09 15.01 -6.07
CA ASP A 208 6.16 14.18 -6.65
C ASP A 208 6.93 13.37 -5.60
N LEU A 209 7.00 13.88 -4.37
CA LEU A 209 7.75 13.27 -3.26
C LEU A 209 6.90 12.25 -2.52
N TYR A 210 5.63 12.55 -2.26
CA TYR A 210 4.70 11.74 -1.48
C TYR A 210 3.55 11.25 -2.36
N ASP A 211 2.95 10.12 -1.99
CA ASP A 211 1.82 9.53 -2.69
C ASP A 211 0.51 10.17 -2.21
N ILE A 212 0.33 11.47 -2.53
CA ILE A 212 -0.80 12.29 -2.11
C ILE A 212 -1.87 12.25 -3.21
N GLU A 213 -2.80 11.32 -3.11
CA GLU A 213 -3.93 11.21 -4.05
C GLU A 213 -5.20 11.81 -3.45
N THR A 214 -5.33 11.77 -2.13
CA THR A 214 -6.45 12.33 -1.37
C THR A 214 -5.99 12.91 -0.04
N THR A 215 -6.75 13.85 0.51
CA THR A 215 -6.59 14.37 1.86
C THR A 215 -7.81 13.99 2.72
N PRO A 216 -7.68 13.82 4.04
CA PRO A 216 -6.43 13.90 4.83
C PRO A 216 -5.49 12.73 4.60
N LEU A 217 -4.19 12.98 4.70
CA LEU A 217 -3.16 11.94 4.60
C LEU A 217 -2.15 12.12 5.73
N ILE A 218 -1.85 11.04 6.48
CA ILE A 218 -0.92 11.04 7.59
C ILE A 218 0.25 10.11 7.31
N TYR A 219 1.48 10.63 7.58
CA TYR A 219 2.70 9.86 7.77
C TYR A 219 3.21 10.06 9.18
N VAL A 220 3.71 9.00 9.82
CA VAL A 220 4.39 9.07 11.12
C VAL A 220 5.84 8.69 10.92
N LEU A 221 6.73 9.55 11.39
CA LEU A 221 8.19 9.40 11.28
C LEU A 221 8.80 9.28 12.68
N ASP A 222 9.84 8.47 12.80
CA ASP A 222 10.66 8.40 14.01
C ASP A 222 11.66 9.57 14.11
N SER A 223 12.52 9.56 15.13
CA SER A 223 13.53 10.58 15.36
C SER A 223 14.56 10.67 14.22
N GLU A 224 14.79 9.60 13.47
CA GLU A 224 15.68 9.56 12.29
C GLU A 224 14.93 9.88 10.98
N LYS A 225 13.67 10.34 11.10
CA LYS A 225 12.77 10.62 9.96
C LYS A 225 12.50 9.40 9.07
N ARG A 226 12.56 8.18 9.63
CA ARG A 226 12.10 6.99 8.94
C ARG A 226 10.59 6.86 9.05
N ILE A 227 9.95 6.44 7.99
CA ILE A 227 8.50 6.25 7.92
C ILE A 227 8.14 5.00 8.75
N ILE A 228 7.51 5.18 9.92
CA ILE A 228 7.05 4.08 10.77
C ILE A 228 5.57 3.76 10.59
N ALA A 229 4.79 4.71 10.07
CA ALA A 229 3.43 4.48 9.61
C ALA A 229 3.03 5.47 8.51
N LYS A 230 2.07 5.09 7.68
CA LYS A 230 1.50 5.94 6.63
C LYS A 230 0.07 5.55 6.30
N LYS A 231 -0.70 6.51 5.75
CA LYS A 231 -2.10 6.29 5.33
C LYS A 231 -2.98 5.76 6.48
N ILE A 232 -2.76 6.26 7.70
CA ILE A 232 -3.50 5.91 8.91
C ILE A 232 -4.33 7.08 9.40
N GLN A 233 -5.30 6.81 10.27
CA GLN A 233 -6.04 7.85 10.99
C GLN A 233 -5.30 8.25 12.28
N ALA A 234 -5.48 9.49 12.74
CA ALA A 234 -4.83 10.04 13.93
C ALA A 234 -5.00 9.14 15.17
N LYS A 235 -6.21 8.59 15.37
CA LYS A 235 -6.52 7.69 16.50
C LYS A 235 -5.67 6.42 16.58
N HIS A 236 -5.00 6.04 15.47
CA HIS A 236 -4.12 4.86 15.43
C HIS A 236 -2.67 5.18 15.77
N ILE A 237 -2.28 6.46 15.81
CA ILE A 237 -0.89 6.88 16.12
C ILE A 237 -0.41 6.32 17.46
N PRO A 238 -1.19 6.37 18.57
CA PRO A 238 -0.75 5.82 19.86
C PRO A 238 -0.40 4.32 19.82
N LEU A 239 -0.98 3.55 18.87
CA LEU A 239 -0.66 2.13 18.71
C LEU A 239 0.70 1.90 18.02
N ILE A 240 1.23 2.91 17.36
CA ILE A 240 2.48 2.83 16.58
C ILE A 240 3.68 3.29 17.42
N ILE A 241 3.49 4.31 18.28
CA ILE A 241 4.58 4.96 19.02
C ILE A 241 4.82 4.39 20.43
N ASN A 242 3.95 3.48 20.91
CA ASN A 242 4.04 2.83 22.23
C ASN A 242 4.95 1.60 22.23
#